data_3dce8d2b5e8119834c0967751ab878de
#
_entry.id   3dce8d2b5e8119834c0967751ab878de
#
_cell.length_a   1.000
_cell.length_b   1.000
_cell.length_c   1.000
_cell.angle_alpha   90.00
_cell.angle_beta   90.00
_cell.angle_gamma   90.00
#
_symmetry.space_group_name_H-M   'P 1'
#
loop_
_entity.id
_entity.type
_entity.pdbx_description
1 polymer ?
#
loop_
_entity_poly.entity_id
_entity_poly.type
_entity_poly.pdbx_seq_one_letter_code
_entity_poly.pdbx_strand_id
1 'polypeptide(L)'
;MTNLNFRLAQFADIPQLVDLINKSYREQQGRSWTTELEFVKGQRITELQLKEQLQLSNSTLLVGESNSSKIVACIGLTFENNQVEVGTFCTDPDVQNMRVGRSVLEYAEQYALKEVPHLTNAVMYVLDVRSELIAYYERRGYVKTGNEQSYPVEANVGVPIKLIEMKKDLK
;
A
#
# COMPACT_ATOMS: atom_id res chain seq x y z
N MET A 1 -15.22 13.34 10.40
CA MET A 1 -13.84 13.00 10.00
C MET A 1 -13.39 11.80 10.83
N THR A 2 -12.97 10.75 10.18
CA THR A 2 -12.39 9.60 10.89
C THR A 2 -10.98 9.99 11.30
N ASN A 3 -10.79 10.35 12.56
CA ASN A 3 -9.45 10.57 13.09
C ASN A 3 -8.77 9.20 13.23
N LEU A 4 -7.73 8.99 12.44
CA LEU A 4 -6.87 7.82 12.56
C LEU A 4 -5.72 8.09 13.51
N ASN A 5 -5.41 7.09 14.31
CA ASN A 5 -4.21 7.05 15.13
C ASN A 5 -3.15 6.25 14.38
N PHE A 6 -2.02 6.85 14.07
CA PHE A 6 -0.96 6.18 13.31
C PHE A 6 0.14 5.69 14.23
N ARG A 7 0.61 4.49 13.98
CA ARG A 7 1.76 3.90 14.66
C ARG A 7 2.48 2.85 13.81
N LEU A 8 3.62 2.40 14.29
CA LEU A 8 4.32 1.26 13.71
C LEU A 8 3.54 -0.04 13.97
N ALA A 9 3.52 -0.93 12.99
CA ALA A 9 3.02 -2.29 13.16
C ALA A 9 3.92 -3.08 14.11
N GLN A 10 3.29 -3.95 14.90
CA GLN A 10 3.95 -4.87 15.82
C GLN A 10 3.66 -6.32 15.40
N PHE A 11 4.45 -7.27 15.88
CA PHE A 11 4.19 -8.69 15.60
C PHE A 11 2.81 -9.17 16.06
N ALA A 12 2.29 -8.60 17.15
CA ALA A 12 0.95 -8.90 17.63
C ALA A 12 -0.16 -8.47 16.65
N ASP A 13 0.11 -7.55 15.74
CA ASP A 13 -0.85 -7.08 14.73
C ASP A 13 -0.95 -8.01 13.52
N ILE A 14 -0.03 -8.95 13.35
CA ILE A 14 0.09 -9.79 12.15
C ILE A 14 -1.24 -10.46 11.75
N PRO A 15 -1.97 -11.15 12.64
CA PRO A 15 -3.23 -11.78 12.25
C PRO A 15 -4.24 -10.78 11.69
N GLN A 16 -4.43 -9.65 12.36
CA GLN A 16 -5.37 -8.61 11.92
C GLN A 16 -4.92 -7.94 10.62
N LEU A 17 -3.61 -7.73 10.44
CA LEU A 17 -3.05 -7.16 9.22
C LEU A 17 -3.17 -8.09 8.03
N VAL A 18 -2.93 -9.38 8.20
CA VAL A 18 -3.10 -10.38 7.14
C VAL A 18 -4.56 -10.40 6.66
N ASP A 19 -5.51 -10.39 7.58
CA ASP A 19 -6.94 -10.32 7.25
C ASP A 19 -7.27 -9.03 6.49
N LEU A 20 -6.81 -7.88 6.98
CA LEU A 20 -7.03 -6.58 6.35
C LEU A 20 -6.46 -6.53 4.93
N ILE A 21 -5.21 -6.93 4.75
CA ILE A 21 -4.53 -6.89 3.46
C ILE A 21 -5.21 -7.82 2.46
N ASN A 22 -5.50 -9.06 2.83
CA ASN A 22 -6.16 -10.02 1.93
C ASN A 22 -7.59 -9.57 1.61
N LYS A 23 -8.34 -9.06 2.57
CA LYS A 23 -9.68 -8.48 2.35
C LYS A 23 -9.63 -7.34 1.34
N SER A 24 -8.67 -6.44 1.47
CA SER A 24 -8.56 -5.26 0.61
C SER A 24 -8.15 -5.59 -0.82
N TYR A 25 -7.25 -6.55 -1.02
CA TYR A 25 -6.67 -6.86 -2.32
C TYR A 25 -7.34 -8.04 -3.04
N ARG A 26 -7.93 -9.00 -2.32
CA ARG A 26 -8.37 -10.28 -2.89
C ARG A 26 -9.83 -10.61 -2.69
N GLU A 27 -10.58 -9.83 -1.90
CA GLU A 27 -12.00 -10.06 -1.69
C GLU A 27 -12.85 -9.07 -2.48
N GLN A 28 -13.97 -9.57 -3.01
CA GLN A 28 -14.93 -8.78 -3.78
C GLN A 28 -16.08 -8.25 -2.90
N GLN A 29 -15.87 -8.16 -1.60
CA GLN A 29 -16.88 -7.63 -0.69
C GLN A 29 -16.80 -6.10 -0.63
N GLY A 30 -17.92 -5.45 -0.93
CA GLY A 30 -18.03 -4.00 -0.89
C GLY A 30 -17.32 -3.29 -2.04
N ARG A 31 -17.08 -1.99 -1.86
CA ARG A 31 -16.41 -1.13 -2.85
C ARG A 31 -14.91 -1.02 -2.57
N SER A 32 -14.20 -2.13 -2.60
CA SER A 32 -12.75 -2.08 -2.43
C SER A 32 -12.08 -1.49 -3.67
N TRP A 33 -11.51 -0.31 -3.52
CA TRP A 33 -10.72 0.35 -4.57
C TRP A 33 -9.38 -0.34 -4.83
N THR A 34 -8.88 -1.10 -3.86
CA THR A 34 -7.58 -1.78 -3.93
C THR A 34 -7.69 -3.24 -4.37
N THR A 35 -8.91 -3.77 -4.56
CA THR A 35 -9.07 -5.17 -4.96
C THR A 35 -8.45 -5.46 -6.34
N GLU A 36 -7.73 -6.55 -6.42
CA GLU A 36 -7.10 -7.07 -7.62
C GLU A 36 -7.73 -8.40 -8.06
N LEU A 37 -8.87 -8.76 -7.47
CA LEU A 37 -9.51 -10.08 -7.66
C LEU A 37 -9.80 -10.41 -9.12
N GLU A 38 -10.09 -9.41 -9.94
CA GLU A 38 -10.33 -9.59 -11.38
C GLU A 38 -9.05 -9.91 -12.16
N PHE A 39 -7.87 -9.61 -11.61
CA PHE A 39 -6.60 -9.67 -12.31
C PHE A 39 -5.63 -10.68 -11.70
N VAL A 40 -5.72 -10.91 -10.39
CA VAL A 40 -4.76 -11.73 -9.63
C VAL A 40 -5.48 -12.70 -8.72
N LYS A 41 -5.07 -13.97 -8.74
CA LYS A 41 -5.59 -15.04 -7.88
C LYS A 41 -4.71 -15.28 -6.66
N GLY A 42 -5.30 -15.87 -5.61
CA GLY A 42 -4.61 -16.31 -4.41
C GLY A 42 -4.52 -15.23 -3.34
N GLN A 43 -3.94 -15.60 -2.21
CA GLN A 43 -3.70 -14.66 -1.11
C GLN A 43 -2.66 -13.62 -1.50
N ARG A 44 -2.87 -12.39 -1.05
CA ARG A 44 -1.90 -11.30 -1.24
C ARG A 44 -0.68 -11.48 -0.35
N ILE A 45 -0.90 -11.93 0.90
CA ILE A 45 0.15 -12.12 1.89
C ILE A 45 -0.23 -13.21 2.90
N THR A 46 0.78 -13.90 3.44
CA THR A 46 0.66 -14.84 4.55
C THR A 46 1.24 -14.23 5.83
N GLU A 47 0.94 -14.80 6.98
CA GLU A 47 1.53 -14.39 8.27
C GLU A 47 3.06 -14.48 8.25
N LEU A 48 3.60 -15.54 7.66
CA LEU A 48 5.05 -15.74 7.54
C LEU A 48 5.70 -14.64 6.71
N GLN A 49 5.14 -14.33 5.55
CA GLN A 49 5.64 -13.26 4.68
C GLN A 49 5.59 -11.89 5.35
N LEU A 50 4.50 -11.61 6.07
CA LEU A 50 4.37 -10.35 6.79
C LEU A 50 5.38 -10.25 7.95
N LYS A 51 5.59 -11.37 8.68
CA LYS A 51 6.60 -11.44 9.73
C LYS A 51 8.00 -11.19 9.18
N GLU A 52 8.35 -11.81 8.07
CA GLU A 52 9.63 -11.58 7.38
C GLU A 52 9.78 -10.11 6.96
N GLN A 53 8.73 -9.50 6.39
CA GLN A 53 8.74 -8.10 6.03
C GLN A 53 8.98 -7.18 7.22
N LEU A 54 8.36 -7.44 8.37
CA LEU A 54 8.54 -6.66 9.60
C LEU A 54 9.95 -6.80 10.21
N GLN A 55 10.71 -7.82 9.82
CA GLN A 55 12.08 -8.05 10.29
C GLN A 55 13.15 -7.37 9.41
N LEU A 56 12.78 -6.88 8.23
CA LEU A 56 13.71 -6.19 7.34
C LEU A 56 14.11 -4.83 7.94
N SER A 57 15.42 -4.58 8.00
CA SER A 57 15.98 -3.35 8.60
C SER A 57 15.65 -2.07 7.82
N ASN A 58 15.38 -2.20 6.52
CA ASN A 58 15.05 -1.07 5.63
C ASN A 58 13.55 -0.98 5.32
N SER A 59 12.72 -1.76 6.01
CA SER A 59 11.27 -1.79 5.79
C SER A 59 10.53 -1.38 7.05
N THR A 60 9.47 -0.62 6.86
CA THR A 60 8.59 -0.15 7.92
C THR A 60 7.15 -0.35 7.49
N LEU A 61 6.30 -0.88 8.36
CA LEU A 61 4.87 -0.94 8.14
C LEU A 61 4.17 -0.02 9.15
N LEU A 62 3.43 0.93 8.64
CA LEU A 62 2.59 1.84 9.42
C LEU A 62 1.16 1.32 9.43
N VAL A 63 0.49 1.46 10.55
CA VAL A 63 -0.93 1.13 10.71
C VAL A 63 -1.72 2.38 11.10
N GLY A 64 -2.94 2.46 10.59
CA GLY A 64 -3.93 3.45 10.99
C GLY A 64 -5.04 2.78 11.78
N GLU A 65 -5.21 3.20 13.01
CA GLU A 65 -6.24 2.70 13.92
C GLU A 65 -7.42 3.66 13.99
N SER A 66 -8.62 3.09 14.03
CA SER A 66 -9.83 3.83 14.38
C SER A 66 -9.87 4.18 15.88
N ASN A 67 -10.80 5.02 16.28
CA ASN A 67 -11.02 5.37 17.69
C ASN A 67 -11.32 4.15 18.60
N SER A 68 -11.75 3.03 18.02
CA SER A 68 -11.95 1.76 18.72
C SER A 68 -10.73 0.86 18.74
N SER A 69 -9.56 1.37 18.42
CA SER A 69 -8.28 0.62 18.32
C SER A 69 -8.31 -0.54 17.31
N LYS A 70 -9.23 -0.49 16.34
CA LYS A 70 -9.24 -1.43 15.21
C LYS A 70 -8.31 -0.91 14.13
N ILE A 71 -7.42 -1.76 13.62
CA ILE A 71 -6.59 -1.43 12.45
C ILE A 71 -7.50 -1.41 11.20
N VAL A 72 -7.57 -0.25 10.57
CA VAL A 72 -8.41 -0.01 9.39
C VAL A 72 -7.61 0.38 8.16
N ALA A 73 -6.31 0.56 8.32
CA ALA A 73 -5.43 0.87 7.21
C ALA A 73 -4.00 0.42 7.52
N CYS A 74 -3.23 0.14 6.49
CA CYS A 74 -1.78 -0.01 6.59
C CYS A 74 -1.09 0.49 5.32
N ILE A 75 0.20 0.79 5.46
CA ILE A 75 1.06 1.22 4.36
C ILE A 75 2.50 0.81 4.67
N GLY A 76 3.14 0.12 3.72
CA GLY A 76 4.53 -0.29 3.82
C GLY A 76 5.46 0.72 3.17
N LEU A 77 6.60 0.92 3.79
CA LEU A 77 7.68 1.78 3.31
C LEU A 77 8.97 0.97 3.27
N THR A 78 9.60 0.91 2.11
CA THR A 78 10.94 0.31 1.96
C THR A 78 11.91 1.38 1.53
N PHE A 79 12.94 1.60 2.34
CA PHE A 79 13.92 2.67 2.12
C PHE A 79 15.11 2.12 1.33
N GLU A 80 15.44 2.78 0.25
CA GLU A 80 16.59 2.46 -0.58
C GLU A 80 17.25 3.74 -1.10
N ASN A 81 18.51 3.95 -0.71
CA ASN A 81 19.27 5.15 -1.07
C ASN A 81 18.51 6.44 -0.66
N ASN A 82 18.14 7.26 -1.64
CA ASN A 82 17.43 8.51 -1.46
C ASN A 82 15.95 8.46 -1.83
N GLN A 83 15.39 7.24 -1.94
CA GLN A 83 13.97 7.06 -2.24
C GLN A 83 13.30 6.08 -1.30
N VAL A 84 11.99 6.17 -1.19
CA VAL A 84 11.15 5.25 -0.45
C VAL A 84 10.15 4.61 -1.41
N GLU A 85 10.11 3.28 -1.41
CA GLU A 85 9.06 2.54 -2.08
C GLU A 85 7.84 2.42 -1.17
N VAL A 86 6.69 2.82 -1.69
CA VAL A 86 5.39 2.68 -1.03
C VAL A 86 4.74 1.39 -1.53
N GLY A 87 4.47 0.48 -0.61
CA GLY A 87 3.82 -0.79 -0.92
C GLY A 87 2.83 -1.21 0.17
N THR A 88 2.19 -2.34 -0.02
CA THR A 88 1.23 -2.89 0.95
C THR A 88 0.24 -1.83 1.47
N PHE A 89 -0.18 -0.94 0.57
CA PHE A 89 -1.07 0.16 0.91
C PHE A 89 -2.53 -0.25 0.75
N CYS A 90 -3.25 -0.32 1.86
CA CYS A 90 -4.66 -0.66 1.85
C CYS A 90 -5.43 0.02 2.97
N THR A 91 -6.73 0.14 2.76
CA THR A 91 -7.71 0.59 3.76
C THR A 91 -8.85 -0.43 3.82
N ASP A 92 -9.43 -0.61 5.00
CA ASP A 92 -10.61 -1.45 5.15
C ASP A 92 -11.70 -0.97 4.17
N PRO A 93 -12.26 -1.85 3.32
CA PRO A 93 -13.30 -1.48 2.38
C PRO A 93 -14.49 -0.75 3.01
N ASP A 94 -14.79 -1.03 4.26
CA ASP A 94 -15.91 -0.41 4.98
C ASP A 94 -15.66 1.07 5.32
N VAL A 95 -14.38 1.50 5.33
CA VAL A 95 -14.01 2.91 5.59
C VAL A 95 -13.44 3.62 4.36
N GLN A 96 -13.36 2.95 3.23
CA GLN A 96 -13.00 3.59 1.97
C GLN A 96 -14.00 4.71 1.63
N ASN A 97 -13.59 5.73 0.91
CA ASN A 97 -14.34 6.96 0.62
C ASN A 97 -14.44 7.98 1.77
N MET A 98 -13.92 7.70 2.96
CA MET A 98 -13.85 8.67 4.06
C MET A 98 -12.55 9.49 4.06
N ARG A 99 -11.88 9.61 2.93
CA ARG A 99 -10.56 10.22 2.76
C ARG A 99 -9.44 9.54 3.58
N VAL A 100 -9.70 8.35 4.10
CA VAL A 100 -8.75 7.57 4.90
C VAL A 100 -7.46 7.28 4.11
N GLY A 101 -7.59 6.79 2.89
CA GLY A 101 -6.42 6.49 2.04
C GLY A 101 -5.52 7.71 1.81
N ARG A 102 -6.11 8.89 1.61
CA ARG A 102 -5.35 10.13 1.47
C ARG A 102 -4.56 10.45 2.74
N SER A 103 -5.21 10.39 3.90
CA SER A 103 -4.56 10.66 5.19
C SER A 103 -3.43 9.69 5.49
N VAL A 104 -3.61 8.40 5.14
CA VAL A 104 -2.60 7.34 5.30
C VAL A 104 -1.37 7.64 4.43
N LEU A 105 -1.58 7.95 3.16
CA LEU A 105 -0.49 8.24 2.22
C LEU A 105 0.28 9.50 2.62
N GLU A 106 -0.43 10.59 2.94
CA GLU A 106 0.19 11.83 3.40
C GLU A 106 1.00 11.64 4.68
N TYR A 107 0.47 10.89 5.64
CA TYR A 107 1.19 10.55 6.87
C TYR A 107 2.45 9.73 6.57
N ALA A 108 2.37 8.74 5.71
CA ALA A 108 3.51 7.89 5.35
C ALA A 108 4.63 8.68 4.66
N GLU A 109 4.28 9.60 3.76
CA GLU A 109 5.25 10.49 3.09
C GLU A 109 5.96 11.40 4.11
N GLN A 110 5.21 11.99 5.03
CA GLN A 110 5.78 12.83 6.10
C GLN A 110 6.65 12.02 7.06
N TYR A 111 6.20 10.82 7.44
CA TYR A 111 6.98 9.89 8.25
C TYR A 111 8.30 9.54 7.58
N ALA A 112 8.28 9.19 6.30
CA ALA A 112 9.47 8.84 5.54
C ALA A 112 10.49 9.99 5.51
N LEU A 113 10.05 11.22 5.25
CA LEU A 113 10.91 12.41 5.26
C LEU A 113 11.51 12.71 6.64
N LYS A 114 10.76 12.44 7.72
CA LYS A 114 11.24 12.61 9.09
C LYS A 114 12.31 11.58 9.45
N GLU A 115 12.10 10.33 9.08
CA GLU A 115 13.05 9.23 9.37
C GLU A 115 14.32 9.34 8.52
N VAL A 116 14.18 9.74 7.26
CA VAL A 116 15.28 9.85 6.29
C VAL A 116 15.25 11.22 5.62
N PRO A 117 15.83 12.27 6.25
CA PRO A 117 15.72 13.65 5.76
C PRO A 117 16.31 13.92 4.37
N HIS A 118 17.17 13.02 3.87
CA HIS A 118 17.76 13.15 2.54
C HIS A 118 16.95 12.49 1.43
N LEU A 119 15.79 11.89 1.76
CA LEU A 119 14.88 11.34 0.72
C LEU A 119 14.49 12.43 -0.26
N THR A 120 14.44 12.06 -1.53
CA THR A 120 14.01 12.94 -2.62
C THR A 120 12.69 12.49 -3.23
N ASN A 121 12.41 11.19 -3.24
CA ASN A 121 11.29 10.63 -3.98
C ASN A 121 10.56 9.53 -3.21
N ALA A 122 9.26 9.44 -3.45
CA ALA A 122 8.47 8.25 -3.21
C ALA A 122 8.17 7.54 -4.54
N VAL A 123 8.25 6.22 -4.54
CA VAL A 123 8.02 5.37 -5.71
C VAL A 123 6.97 4.31 -5.36
N MET A 124 6.13 3.97 -6.30
CA MET A 124 5.18 2.84 -6.17
C MET A 124 5.00 2.11 -7.49
N TYR A 125 4.55 0.87 -7.39
CA TYR A 125 4.26 0.02 -8.54
C TYR A 125 2.77 -0.30 -8.55
N VAL A 126 2.10 -0.01 -9.66
CA VAL A 126 0.65 -0.15 -9.82
C VAL A 126 0.36 -1.02 -11.04
N LEU A 127 -0.62 -1.90 -10.93
CA LEU A 127 -1.08 -2.69 -12.09
C LEU A 127 -1.57 -1.76 -13.20
N ASP A 128 -1.06 -1.94 -14.41
CA ASP A 128 -1.37 -1.10 -15.58
C ASP A 128 -2.86 -1.06 -15.96
N VAL A 129 -3.58 -2.12 -15.64
CA VAL A 129 -5.03 -2.25 -15.86
C VAL A 129 -5.88 -1.48 -14.83
N ARG A 130 -5.27 -0.96 -13.77
CA ARG A 130 -5.95 -0.24 -12.69
C ARG A 130 -6.00 1.27 -12.95
N SER A 131 -6.65 1.68 -14.03
CA SER A 131 -6.71 3.07 -14.49
C SER A 131 -7.27 4.05 -13.44
N GLU A 132 -8.27 3.64 -12.66
CA GLU A 132 -8.84 4.47 -11.59
C GLU A 132 -7.87 4.69 -10.44
N LEU A 133 -7.11 3.65 -10.08
CA LEU A 133 -6.09 3.72 -9.03
C LEU A 133 -4.91 4.59 -9.49
N ILE A 134 -4.49 4.44 -10.73
CA ILE A 134 -3.46 5.29 -11.34
C ILE A 134 -3.89 6.77 -11.28
N ALA A 135 -5.12 7.09 -11.72
CA ALA A 135 -5.66 8.43 -11.64
C ALA A 135 -5.76 8.96 -10.20
N TYR A 136 -6.04 8.06 -9.25
CA TYR A 136 -6.04 8.40 -7.82
C TYR A 136 -4.65 8.88 -7.36
N TYR A 137 -3.58 8.18 -7.76
CA TYR A 137 -2.21 8.56 -7.40
C TYR A 137 -1.73 9.79 -8.17
N GLU A 138 -2.11 9.96 -9.45
CA GLU A 138 -1.81 11.16 -10.23
C GLU A 138 -2.35 12.43 -9.53
N ARG A 139 -3.57 12.37 -9.00
CA ARG A 139 -4.14 13.48 -8.22
C ARG A 139 -3.38 13.79 -6.90
N ARG A 140 -2.48 12.91 -6.49
CA ARG A 140 -1.63 13.07 -5.30
C ARG A 140 -0.18 13.40 -5.63
N GLY A 141 0.08 13.71 -6.90
CA GLY A 141 1.37 14.17 -7.38
C GLY A 141 2.31 13.07 -7.86
N TYR A 142 1.85 11.83 -7.94
CA TYR A 142 2.62 10.76 -8.56
C TYR A 142 2.50 10.84 -10.08
N VAL A 143 3.59 10.60 -10.77
CA VAL A 143 3.64 10.57 -12.24
C VAL A 143 4.24 9.26 -12.73
N LYS A 144 3.77 8.76 -13.86
CA LYS A 144 4.34 7.57 -14.50
C LYS A 144 5.76 7.89 -14.96
N THR A 145 6.71 7.01 -14.65
CA THR A 145 8.11 7.19 -15.06
C THR A 145 8.42 6.61 -16.44
N GLY A 146 7.56 5.73 -16.93
CA GLY A 146 7.81 4.93 -18.13
C GLY A 146 8.43 3.56 -17.87
N ASN A 147 8.90 3.31 -16.63
CA ASN A 147 9.41 2.00 -16.25
C ASN A 147 8.26 1.03 -15.98
N GLU A 148 8.43 -0.20 -16.43
CA GLU A 148 7.46 -1.28 -16.29
C GLU A 148 8.15 -2.56 -15.81
N GLN A 149 7.42 -3.38 -15.07
CA GLN A 149 7.82 -4.72 -14.65
C GLN A 149 6.74 -5.72 -15.04
N SER A 150 7.11 -6.91 -15.48
CA SER A 150 6.17 -8.00 -15.71
C SER A 150 5.64 -8.52 -14.38
N TYR A 151 4.33 -8.73 -14.29
CA TYR A 151 3.74 -9.41 -13.15
C TYR A 151 3.95 -10.92 -13.28
N PRO A 152 4.19 -11.67 -12.19
CA PRO A 152 4.35 -13.14 -12.25
C PRO A 152 3.16 -13.82 -12.92
N VAL A 153 3.44 -14.67 -13.92
CA VAL A 153 2.42 -15.30 -14.77
C VAL A 153 1.46 -16.18 -13.94
N GLU A 154 1.97 -16.85 -12.92
CA GLU A 154 1.19 -17.72 -12.03
C GLU A 154 0.10 -16.98 -11.26
N ALA A 155 0.27 -15.68 -11.06
CA ALA A 155 -0.70 -14.84 -10.37
C ALA A 155 -1.76 -14.25 -11.31
N ASN A 156 -1.57 -14.33 -12.63
CA ASN A 156 -2.48 -13.73 -13.61
C ASN A 156 -3.78 -14.55 -13.78
N VAL A 157 -4.87 -13.87 -14.01
CA VAL A 157 -6.18 -14.46 -14.35
C VAL A 157 -6.44 -14.45 -15.87
N GLY A 158 -5.46 -14.85 -16.65
CA GLY A 158 -5.61 -15.00 -18.11
C GLY A 158 -5.45 -13.71 -18.93
N VAL A 159 -5.06 -12.60 -18.30
CA VAL A 159 -4.79 -11.32 -18.97
C VAL A 159 -3.34 -10.92 -18.71
N PRO A 160 -2.54 -10.55 -19.74
CA PRO A 160 -1.22 -9.99 -19.51
C PRO A 160 -1.34 -8.68 -18.72
N ILE A 161 -0.69 -8.64 -17.56
CA ILE A 161 -0.63 -7.45 -16.71
C ILE A 161 0.80 -7.07 -16.40
N LYS A 162 1.02 -5.78 -16.19
CA LYS A 162 2.31 -5.22 -15.84
C LYS A 162 2.18 -4.36 -14.59
N LEU A 163 3.28 -4.18 -13.90
CA LEU A 163 3.44 -3.15 -12.89
C LEU A 163 4.07 -1.92 -13.54
N ILE A 164 3.42 -0.79 -13.47
CA ILE A 164 3.99 0.49 -13.88
C ILE A 164 4.55 1.22 -12.67
N GLU A 165 5.70 1.83 -12.86
CA GLU A 165 6.32 2.67 -11.83
C GLU A 165 5.70 4.07 -11.86
N MET A 166 5.30 4.54 -10.69
CA MET A 166 4.88 5.91 -10.45
C MET A 166 5.78 6.55 -9.39
N LYS A 167 6.12 7.81 -9.57
CA LYS A 167 7.08 8.54 -8.75
C LYS A 167 6.56 9.92 -8.37
N LYS A 168 6.86 10.34 -7.15
CA LYS A 168 6.55 11.66 -6.64
C LYS A 168 7.79 12.27 -5.99
N ASP A 169 8.09 13.53 -6.32
CA ASP A 169 9.08 14.32 -5.60
C ASP A 169 8.51 14.70 -4.23
N LEU A 170 9.28 14.48 -3.18
CA LEU A 170 8.88 14.76 -1.79
C LEU A 170 9.39 16.10 -1.28
N LYS A 171 10.19 16.81 -2.06
CA LYS A 171 10.76 18.11 -1.73
C LYS A 171 10.36 19.18 -2.72
#